data_1c1428e5d507595abd434a2bcc9550cd
#
_entry.id   1c1428e5d507595abd434a2bcc9550cd
#
_cell.length_a   1.000
_cell.length_b   1.000
_cell.length_c   1.000
_cell.angle_alpha   90.00
_cell.angle_beta   90.00
_cell.angle_gamma   90.00
#
_symmetry.space_group_name_H-M   'P 1'
#
loop_
_entity.id
_entity.type
_entity.pdbx_description
1 polymer ?
#
loop_
_entity_poly.entity_id
_entity_poly.type
_entity_poly.pdbx_seq_one_letter_code
_entity_poly.pdbx_strand_id
1 'polypeptide(L)'
;VEIGYRHIDTAQAYGNERGVGEGIRTSGVDRDGLFVTTKLAAEIKSHDEAVAAIDGSLATLGVDRIDLMIIHSPQPWEDFGGEDRYFDGNRAAWRALEEAFEAGKLGAIGVSNFQQSDIDNILAGCAVAPMVNQVLAHITNTPTELIAYSREHGMLVEAYSPIGHGELFKNEQVGQMAERYGVSVPQLSIRYTLQLGLLPLPKTTNPDHMRT
;
A
#
# COMPACT_ATOMS: atom_id res chain seq x y z
N VAL A 1 1.15 2.27 17.79
CA VAL A 1 2.50 2.79 18.04
C VAL A 1 3.05 2.23 19.37
N GLU A 2 2.30 2.26 20.46
CA GLU A 2 2.72 1.73 21.78
C GLU A 2 3.19 0.26 21.75
N ILE A 3 2.60 -0.57 20.89
CA ILE A 3 2.90 -2.00 20.73
C ILE A 3 4.19 -2.24 19.91
N GLY A 4 4.73 -1.21 19.27
CA GLY A 4 5.97 -1.31 18.51
C GLY A 4 5.83 -1.08 17.00
N TYR A 5 4.60 -0.95 16.47
CA TYR A 5 4.41 -0.62 15.06
C TYR A 5 4.96 0.77 14.75
N ARG A 6 5.67 0.89 13.62
CA ARG A 6 6.27 2.13 13.12
C ARG A 6 5.85 2.45 11.69
N HIS A 7 5.38 1.46 10.92
CA HIS A 7 4.76 1.66 9.62
C HIS A 7 3.25 1.74 9.77
N ILE A 8 2.65 2.81 9.27
CA ILE A 8 1.22 3.10 9.30
C ILE A 8 0.75 3.25 7.86
N ASP A 9 -0.15 2.37 7.41
CA ASP A 9 -0.75 2.41 6.07
C ASP A 9 -2.19 2.90 6.15
N THR A 10 -2.50 3.95 5.39
CA THR A 10 -3.85 4.49 5.22
C THR A 10 -4.13 4.81 3.76
N ALA A 11 -5.24 5.47 3.45
CA ALA A 11 -5.60 5.96 2.12
C ALA A 11 -6.65 7.07 2.21
N GLN A 12 -6.69 7.95 1.21
CA GLN A 12 -7.74 8.96 1.07
C GLN A 12 -9.14 8.32 1.07
N ALA A 13 -9.29 7.20 0.33
CA ALA A 13 -10.55 6.46 0.22
C ALA A 13 -11.06 5.88 1.56
N TYR A 14 -10.20 5.75 2.58
CA TYR A 14 -10.64 5.23 3.88
C TYR A 14 -11.31 6.29 4.77
N GLY A 15 -11.17 7.57 4.43
CA GLY A 15 -11.76 8.69 5.17
C GLY A 15 -11.24 8.86 6.59
N ASN A 16 -10.09 8.28 6.93
CA ASN A 16 -9.55 8.22 8.29
C ASN A 16 -8.20 8.93 8.47
N GLU A 17 -7.67 9.62 7.45
CA GLU A 17 -6.37 10.32 7.51
C GLU A 17 -6.28 11.29 8.69
N ARG A 18 -7.36 12.00 9.01
CA ARG A 18 -7.42 12.89 10.20
C ARG A 18 -7.16 12.13 11.50
N GLY A 19 -7.76 10.95 11.66
CA GLY A 19 -7.56 10.10 12.84
C GLY A 19 -6.14 9.52 12.89
N VAL A 20 -5.57 9.19 11.73
CA VAL A 20 -4.16 8.77 11.62
C VAL A 20 -3.23 9.90 12.03
N GLY A 21 -3.44 11.12 11.55
CA GLY A 21 -2.68 12.30 11.95
C GLY A 21 -2.76 12.59 13.45
N GLU A 22 -3.94 12.46 14.05
CA GLU A 22 -4.11 12.55 15.50
C GLU A 22 -3.29 11.49 16.23
N GLY A 23 -3.37 10.22 15.76
CA GLY A 23 -2.60 9.11 16.31
C GLY A 23 -1.08 9.35 16.23
N ILE A 24 -0.59 9.91 15.13
CA ILE A 24 0.82 10.29 14.96
C ILE A 24 1.21 11.33 16.01
N ARG A 25 0.48 12.44 16.14
CA ARG A 25 0.77 13.52 17.08
C ARG A 25 0.74 13.10 18.55
N THR A 26 -0.15 12.19 18.90
CA THR A 26 -0.36 11.74 20.28
C THR A 26 0.44 10.49 20.64
N SER A 27 1.16 9.90 19.70
CA SER A 27 1.90 8.65 19.88
C SER A 27 3.08 8.72 20.85
N GLY A 28 3.62 9.94 21.08
CA GLY A 28 4.85 10.14 21.83
C GLY A 28 6.11 9.66 21.12
N VAL A 29 6.02 9.28 19.83
CA VAL A 29 7.16 8.92 18.99
C VAL A 29 7.46 10.09 18.05
N ASP A 30 8.72 10.41 17.90
CA ASP A 30 9.14 11.44 16.94
C ASP A 30 8.66 11.08 15.53
N ARG A 31 8.27 12.11 14.74
CA ARG A 31 7.75 11.92 13.38
C ARG A 31 8.71 11.11 12.50
N ASP A 32 10.01 11.32 12.63
CA ASP A 32 11.04 10.59 11.88
C ASP A 32 11.18 9.12 12.34
N GLY A 33 10.62 8.76 13.47
CA GLY A 33 10.51 7.39 13.96
C GLY A 33 9.31 6.62 13.40
N LEU A 34 8.47 7.27 12.57
CA LEU A 34 7.29 6.67 11.94
C LEU A 34 7.40 6.71 10.41
N PHE A 35 6.97 5.65 9.77
CA PHE A 35 6.80 5.57 8.32
C PHE A 35 5.31 5.60 8.00
N VAL A 36 4.86 6.65 7.32
CA VAL A 36 3.44 6.90 7.03
C VAL A 36 3.19 6.76 5.54
N THR A 37 2.33 5.81 5.20
CA THR A 37 1.85 5.58 3.83
C THR A 37 0.40 6.05 3.70
N THR A 38 0.10 6.81 2.65
CA THR A 38 -1.27 7.03 2.18
C THR A 38 -1.37 6.81 0.67
N LYS A 39 -2.60 6.82 0.15
CA LYS A 39 -2.85 6.46 -1.25
C LYS A 39 -3.71 7.53 -1.91
N LEU A 40 -3.26 7.99 -3.08
CA LEU A 40 -4.04 8.83 -3.97
C LEU A 40 -5.26 8.05 -4.44
N ALA A 41 -6.45 8.63 -4.32
CA ALA A 41 -7.69 7.96 -4.68
C ALA A 41 -7.68 7.45 -6.13
N ALA A 42 -8.24 6.27 -6.34
CA ALA A 42 -8.22 5.58 -7.64
C ALA A 42 -8.94 6.36 -8.76
N GLU A 43 -9.87 7.21 -8.38
CA GLU A 43 -10.69 8.06 -9.27
C GLU A 43 -9.91 9.26 -9.82
N ILE A 44 -8.80 9.65 -9.18
CA ILE A 44 -7.99 10.80 -9.59
C ILE A 44 -7.13 10.39 -10.79
N LYS A 45 -7.45 10.98 -11.94
CA LYS A 45 -6.84 10.68 -13.24
C LYS A 45 -6.35 11.93 -13.98
N SER A 46 -6.20 13.06 -13.28
CA SER A 46 -5.61 14.27 -13.83
C SER A 46 -4.50 14.80 -12.92
N HIS A 47 -3.56 15.54 -13.51
CA HIS A 47 -2.43 16.14 -12.79
C HIS A 47 -2.90 17.11 -11.70
N ASP A 48 -3.76 18.06 -12.06
CA ASP A 48 -4.17 19.14 -11.13
C ASP A 48 -4.98 18.60 -9.94
N GLU A 49 -5.86 17.62 -10.18
CA GLU A 49 -6.57 16.94 -9.10
C GLU A 49 -5.59 16.17 -8.19
N ALA A 50 -4.57 15.52 -8.77
CA ALA A 50 -3.57 14.80 -7.99
C ALA A 50 -2.74 15.74 -7.11
N VAL A 51 -2.31 16.90 -7.64
CA VAL A 51 -1.61 17.94 -6.86
C VAL A 51 -2.47 18.39 -5.68
N ALA A 52 -3.74 18.75 -5.94
CA ALA A 52 -4.66 19.19 -4.89
C ALA A 52 -4.90 18.09 -3.82
N ALA A 53 -4.99 16.83 -4.24
CA ALA A 53 -5.23 15.71 -3.34
C ALA A 53 -3.99 15.38 -2.48
N ILE A 54 -2.78 15.50 -3.02
CA ILE A 54 -1.51 15.36 -2.27
C ILE A 54 -1.45 16.41 -1.15
N ASP A 55 -1.67 17.68 -1.49
CA ASP A 55 -1.68 18.78 -0.52
C ASP A 55 -2.80 18.61 0.52
N GLY A 56 -3.96 18.11 0.08
CA GLY A 56 -5.08 17.74 0.95
C GLY A 56 -4.73 16.65 1.97
N SER A 57 -4.01 15.61 1.57
CA SER A 57 -3.55 14.55 2.48
C SER A 57 -2.54 15.06 3.50
N LEU A 58 -1.55 15.87 3.08
CA LEU A 58 -0.59 16.50 3.99
C LEU A 58 -1.31 17.33 5.07
N ALA A 59 -2.27 18.16 4.64
CA ALA A 59 -3.06 19.01 5.55
C ALA A 59 -3.95 18.17 6.49
N THR A 60 -4.58 17.10 5.97
CA THR A 60 -5.49 16.25 6.75
C THR A 60 -4.74 15.40 7.77
N LEU A 61 -3.59 14.84 7.40
CA LEU A 61 -2.68 14.13 8.29
C LEU A 61 -2.00 15.08 9.28
N GLY A 62 -1.86 16.37 8.93
CA GLY A 62 -1.14 17.36 9.74
C GLY A 62 0.35 17.08 9.80
N VAL A 63 0.96 16.71 8.67
CA VAL A 63 2.39 16.41 8.52
C VAL A 63 2.99 17.23 7.37
N ASP A 64 4.27 17.57 7.47
CA ASP A 64 4.98 18.29 6.42
C ASP A 64 5.46 17.36 5.30
N ARG A 65 5.58 16.05 5.59
CA ARG A 65 6.01 15.01 4.65
C ARG A 65 5.24 13.71 4.89
N ILE A 66 4.84 13.07 3.80
CA ILE A 66 4.36 11.69 3.76
C ILE A 66 5.53 10.81 3.32
N ASP A 67 5.79 9.68 4.01
CA ASP A 67 6.95 8.83 3.69
C ASP A 67 6.75 8.04 2.41
N LEU A 68 5.53 7.57 2.15
CA LEU A 68 5.18 6.91 0.89
C LEU A 68 3.78 7.32 0.45
N MET A 69 3.64 7.75 -0.81
CA MET A 69 2.35 7.90 -1.46
C MET A 69 2.27 7.04 -2.71
N ILE A 70 1.18 6.29 -2.84
CA ILE A 70 0.97 5.38 -3.97
C ILE A 70 -0.35 5.68 -4.67
N ILE A 71 -0.44 5.47 -5.98
CA ILE A 71 -1.72 5.47 -6.69
C ILE A 71 -2.48 4.21 -6.26
N HIS A 72 -3.70 4.36 -5.71
CA HIS A 72 -4.45 3.28 -5.05
C HIS A 72 -4.88 2.16 -6.00
N SER A 73 -5.16 2.50 -7.26
CA SER A 73 -5.50 1.55 -8.31
C SER A 73 -5.26 2.19 -9.69
N PRO A 74 -4.89 1.40 -10.72
CA PRO A 74 -4.78 1.91 -12.09
C PRO A 74 -6.13 2.33 -12.67
N GLN A 75 -7.23 1.82 -12.15
CA GLN A 75 -8.60 2.08 -12.57
C GLN A 75 -9.41 2.66 -11.40
N PRO A 76 -10.38 3.56 -11.65
CA PRO A 76 -11.42 3.87 -10.67
C PRO A 76 -12.07 2.59 -10.16
N TRP A 77 -12.54 2.58 -8.90
CA TRP A 77 -13.11 1.36 -8.31
C TRP A 77 -14.38 0.87 -9.03
N GLU A 78 -15.16 1.79 -9.62
CA GLU A 78 -16.36 1.45 -10.40
C GLU A 78 -16.00 0.66 -11.68
N ASP A 79 -14.81 0.92 -12.24
CA ASP A 79 -14.31 0.29 -13.48
C ASP A 79 -13.24 -0.77 -13.22
N PHE A 80 -13.02 -1.16 -11.96
CA PHE A 80 -11.95 -2.07 -11.60
C PHE A 80 -12.11 -3.44 -12.26
N GLY A 81 -11.09 -3.85 -13.04
CA GLY A 81 -11.13 -5.07 -13.85
C GLY A 81 -11.76 -4.89 -15.22
N GLY A 82 -12.20 -3.68 -15.59
CA GLY A 82 -12.72 -3.33 -16.91
C GLY A 82 -11.63 -3.21 -18.00
N GLU A 83 -12.05 -2.93 -19.21
CA GLU A 83 -11.17 -2.86 -20.38
C GLU A 83 -10.32 -1.58 -20.43
N ASP A 84 -10.88 -0.43 -19.99
CA ASP A 84 -10.12 0.83 -19.96
C ASP A 84 -9.07 0.78 -18.86
N ARG A 85 -7.81 0.99 -19.23
CA ARG A 85 -6.66 0.97 -18.30
C ARG A 85 -6.27 2.36 -17.82
N TYR A 86 -6.94 3.42 -18.25
CA TYR A 86 -6.69 4.80 -17.82
C TYR A 86 -5.21 5.23 -17.93
N PHE A 87 -4.51 4.77 -18.96
CA PHE A 87 -3.07 4.96 -19.12
C PHE A 87 -2.64 6.43 -19.09
N ASP A 88 -3.34 7.30 -19.81
CA ASP A 88 -3.01 8.73 -19.84
C ASP A 88 -3.26 9.41 -18.49
N GLY A 89 -4.37 9.06 -17.83
CA GLY A 89 -4.72 9.57 -16.52
C GLY A 89 -3.72 9.11 -15.44
N ASN A 90 -3.29 7.85 -15.50
CA ASN A 90 -2.29 7.33 -14.58
C ASN A 90 -0.93 8.04 -14.75
N ARG A 91 -0.50 8.32 -16.00
CA ARG A 91 0.71 9.12 -16.25
C ARG A 91 0.57 10.57 -15.76
N ALA A 92 -0.62 11.16 -15.92
CA ALA A 92 -0.87 12.52 -15.42
C ALA A 92 -0.78 12.58 -13.89
N ALA A 93 -1.43 11.65 -13.17
CA ALA A 93 -1.34 11.53 -11.73
C ALA A 93 0.09 11.20 -11.27
N TRP A 94 0.81 10.34 -12.00
CA TRP A 94 2.20 10.00 -11.69
C TRP A 94 3.12 11.22 -11.72
N ARG A 95 3.00 12.11 -12.71
CA ARG A 95 3.77 13.36 -12.76
C ARG A 95 3.57 14.23 -11.53
N ALA A 96 2.34 14.32 -11.01
CA ALA A 96 2.09 15.06 -9.79
C ALA A 96 2.78 14.42 -8.56
N LEU A 97 2.86 13.08 -8.50
CA LEU A 97 3.62 12.40 -7.46
C LEU A 97 5.12 12.68 -7.60
N GLU A 98 5.67 12.65 -8.81
CA GLU A 98 7.08 12.97 -9.09
C GLU A 98 7.44 14.40 -8.64
N GLU A 99 6.62 15.38 -9.00
CA GLU A 99 6.79 16.78 -8.59
C GLU A 99 6.76 16.95 -7.06
N ALA A 100 5.83 16.26 -6.39
CA ALA A 100 5.73 16.29 -4.94
C ALA A 100 6.92 15.57 -4.26
N PHE A 101 7.44 14.51 -4.87
CA PHE A 101 8.66 13.82 -4.44
C PHE A 101 9.89 14.74 -4.58
N GLU A 102 10.07 15.36 -5.72
CA GLU A 102 11.16 16.33 -5.96
C GLU A 102 11.10 17.55 -5.01
N ALA A 103 9.88 17.99 -4.68
CA ALA A 103 9.65 19.07 -3.72
C ALA A 103 9.87 18.63 -2.25
N GLY A 104 10.16 17.36 -1.97
CA GLY A 104 10.36 16.82 -0.63
C GLY A 104 9.07 16.62 0.19
N LYS A 105 7.89 16.81 -0.40
CA LYS A 105 6.60 16.55 0.22
C LYS A 105 6.34 15.05 0.42
N LEU A 106 6.89 14.22 -0.48
CA LEU A 106 6.82 12.75 -0.45
C LEU A 106 8.23 12.17 -0.30
N GLY A 107 8.40 11.17 0.55
CA GLY A 107 9.68 10.48 0.76
C GLY A 107 9.92 9.36 -0.26
N ALA A 108 8.85 8.74 -0.73
CA ALA A 108 8.83 7.70 -1.75
C ALA A 108 7.50 7.74 -2.50
N ILE A 109 7.48 7.21 -3.73
CA ILE A 109 6.30 7.13 -4.57
C ILE A 109 6.13 5.73 -5.17
N GLY A 110 4.90 5.28 -5.33
CA GLY A 110 4.61 3.95 -5.81
C GLY A 110 3.19 3.78 -6.36
N VAL A 111 2.83 2.53 -6.56
CA VAL A 111 1.55 2.14 -7.14
C VAL A 111 0.92 1.00 -6.33
N SER A 112 -0.36 0.76 -6.54
CA SER A 112 -1.09 -0.37 -5.96
C SER A 112 -2.05 -0.97 -6.99
N ASN A 113 -2.16 -2.30 -7.00
CA ASN A 113 -3.00 -3.05 -7.93
C ASN A 113 -2.58 -2.92 -9.42
N PHE A 114 -1.41 -2.37 -9.70
CA PHE A 114 -0.88 -2.24 -11.05
C PHE A 114 -0.42 -3.59 -11.58
N GLN A 115 -0.88 -3.95 -12.78
CA GLN A 115 -0.43 -5.11 -13.53
C GLN A 115 0.79 -4.74 -14.40
N GLN A 116 1.40 -5.70 -15.06
CA GLN A 116 2.58 -5.45 -15.90
C GLN A 116 2.36 -4.31 -16.90
N SER A 117 1.26 -4.33 -17.63
CA SER A 117 0.95 -3.26 -18.62
C SER A 117 0.78 -1.87 -18.00
N ASP A 118 0.29 -1.79 -16.76
CA ASP A 118 0.13 -0.52 -16.06
C ASP A 118 1.49 0.02 -15.60
N ILE A 119 2.37 -0.88 -15.15
CA ILE A 119 3.75 -0.56 -14.76
C ILE A 119 4.52 -0.09 -16.00
N ASP A 120 4.44 -0.82 -17.12
CA ASP A 120 5.07 -0.44 -18.40
C ASP A 120 4.63 0.95 -18.85
N ASN A 121 3.34 1.25 -18.72
CA ASN A 121 2.80 2.56 -19.06
C ASN A 121 3.43 3.70 -18.25
N ILE A 122 3.67 3.50 -16.95
CA ILE A 122 4.37 4.50 -16.12
C ILE A 122 5.84 4.57 -16.52
N LEU A 123 6.53 3.42 -16.63
CA LEU A 123 7.96 3.34 -16.93
C LEU A 123 8.30 3.94 -18.29
N ALA A 124 7.39 3.92 -19.25
CA ALA A 124 7.59 4.49 -20.58
C ALA A 124 7.80 6.02 -20.59
N GLY A 125 7.42 6.74 -19.53
CA GLY A 125 7.48 8.20 -19.51
C GLY A 125 7.79 8.84 -18.16
N CYS A 126 8.14 8.07 -17.12
CA CYS A 126 8.46 8.61 -15.81
C CYS A 126 9.91 9.12 -15.72
N ALA A 127 10.14 10.14 -14.91
CA ALA A 127 11.47 10.58 -14.49
C ALA A 127 11.95 9.80 -13.26
N VAL A 128 11.01 9.41 -12.39
CA VAL A 128 11.23 8.59 -11.19
C VAL A 128 10.39 7.33 -11.31
N ALA A 129 11.04 6.16 -11.34
CA ALA A 129 10.33 4.87 -11.39
C ALA A 129 9.56 4.60 -10.07
N PRO A 130 8.44 3.85 -10.12
CA PRO A 130 7.75 3.41 -8.92
C PRO A 130 8.69 2.60 -8.00
N MET A 131 8.69 2.95 -6.72
CA MET A 131 9.52 2.29 -5.70
C MET A 131 8.79 1.12 -5.03
N VAL A 132 7.46 1.14 -5.08
CA VAL A 132 6.58 0.16 -4.42
C VAL A 132 5.45 -0.24 -5.36
N ASN A 133 5.10 -1.54 -5.38
CA ASN A 133 3.82 -2.03 -5.87
C ASN A 133 3.11 -2.77 -4.73
N GLN A 134 1.99 -2.22 -4.23
CA GLN A 134 1.19 -2.82 -3.17
C GLN A 134 0.07 -3.68 -3.80
N VAL A 135 0.08 -4.99 -3.55
CA VAL A 135 -0.81 -5.95 -4.22
C VAL A 135 -1.52 -6.86 -3.22
N LEU A 136 -2.66 -7.43 -3.63
CA LEU A 136 -3.30 -8.50 -2.86
C LEU A 136 -2.41 -9.75 -2.91
N ALA A 137 -1.86 -10.14 -1.76
CA ALA A 137 -1.05 -11.35 -1.69
C ALA A 137 -1.18 -12.06 -0.34
N HIS A 138 -1.53 -13.34 -0.40
CA HIS A 138 -1.62 -14.23 0.76
C HIS A 138 -1.43 -15.70 0.33
N ILE A 139 -1.37 -16.63 1.27
CA ILE A 139 -1.02 -18.03 1.05
C ILE A 139 -1.88 -18.78 0.01
N THR A 140 -3.12 -18.34 -0.22
CA THR A 140 -4.02 -18.92 -1.24
C THR A 140 -4.18 -18.03 -2.48
N ASN A 141 -3.51 -16.87 -2.52
CA ASN A 141 -3.50 -15.96 -3.66
C ASN A 141 -2.13 -15.28 -3.76
N THR A 142 -1.22 -15.91 -4.48
CA THR A 142 0.14 -15.39 -4.66
C THR A 142 0.37 -15.02 -6.13
N PRO A 143 0.36 -13.72 -6.49
CA PRO A 143 0.58 -13.30 -7.87
C PRO A 143 2.09 -13.36 -8.22
N THR A 144 2.62 -14.57 -8.37
CA THR A 144 4.07 -14.85 -8.47
C THR A 144 4.74 -14.11 -9.64
N GLU A 145 4.09 -14.07 -10.80
CA GLU A 145 4.62 -13.39 -11.99
C GLU A 145 4.69 -11.88 -11.79
N LEU A 146 3.64 -11.28 -11.22
CA LEU A 146 3.61 -9.85 -10.92
C LEU A 146 4.64 -9.47 -9.85
N ILE A 147 4.82 -10.31 -8.83
CA ILE A 147 5.85 -10.11 -7.79
C ILE A 147 7.24 -10.13 -8.42
N ALA A 148 7.52 -11.12 -9.27
CA ALA A 148 8.81 -11.22 -9.96
C ALA A 148 9.03 -9.99 -10.87
N TYR A 149 8.04 -9.63 -11.66
CA TYR A 149 8.06 -8.48 -12.54
C TYR A 149 8.34 -7.16 -11.80
N SER A 150 7.62 -6.92 -10.71
CA SER A 150 7.82 -5.72 -9.88
C SER A 150 9.26 -5.64 -9.35
N ARG A 151 9.82 -6.76 -8.89
CA ARG A 151 11.20 -6.83 -8.39
C ARG A 151 12.25 -6.61 -9.46
N GLU A 152 12.05 -7.16 -10.65
CA GLU A 152 12.94 -6.94 -11.80
C GLU A 152 13.05 -5.46 -12.16
N HIS A 153 12.00 -4.67 -11.87
CA HIS A 153 11.97 -3.22 -12.03
C HIS A 153 12.34 -2.44 -10.76
N GLY A 154 12.94 -3.11 -9.76
CA GLY A 154 13.45 -2.47 -8.53
C GLY A 154 12.39 -2.08 -7.50
N MET A 155 11.14 -2.53 -7.65
CA MET A 155 10.07 -2.22 -6.72
C MET A 155 10.07 -3.15 -5.51
N LEU A 156 9.88 -2.59 -4.32
CA LEU A 156 9.43 -3.35 -3.16
C LEU A 156 7.98 -3.79 -3.38
N VAL A 157 7.64 -5.02 -3.01
CA VAL A 157 6.26 -5.49 -3.09
C VAL A 157 5.67 -5.56 -1.69
N GLU A 158 4.59 -4.80 -1.48
CA GLU A 158 3.78 -4.85 -0.27
C GLU A 158 2.57 -5.77 -0.48
N ALA A 159 2.24 -6.56 0.54
CA ALA A 159 1.14 -7.50 0.52
C ALA A 159 -0.02 -6.97 1.39
N TYR A 160 -1.05 -6.39 0.77
CA TYR A 160 -2.25 -6.06 1.52
C TYR A 160 -3.14 -7.28 1.71
N SER A 161 -3.99 -7.26 2.75
CA SER A 161 -4.85 -8.37 3.17
C SER A 161 -4.11 -9.72 3.26
N PRO A 162 -2.98 -9.80 3.98
CA PRO A 162 -2.19 -11.03 4.06
C PRO A 162 -2.93 -12.20 4.72
N ILE A 163 -4.08 -11.95 5.36
CA ILE A 163 -4.98 -12.97 5.94
C ILE A 163 -6.26 -13.15 5.12
N GLY A 164 -6.28 -12.71 3.84
CA GLY A 164 -7.39 -12.94 2.90
C GLY A 164 -8.74 -12.42 3.39
N HIS A 165 -8.80 -11.21 3.97
CA HIS A 165 -10.02 -10.63 4.57
C HIS A 165 -10.73 -11.56 5.57
N GLY A 166 -10.01 -12.51 6.18
CA GLY A 166 -10.54 -13.50 7.11
C GLY A 166 -11.01 -14.81 6.47
N GLU A 167 -11.05 -14.92 5.15
CA GLU A 167 -11.44 -16.17 4.46
C GLU A 167 -10.48 -17.34 4.75
N LEU A 168 -9.21 -17.04 5.06
CA LEU A 168 -8.23 -18.06 5.40
C LEU A 168 -8.59 -18.85 6.68
N PHE A 169 -9.40 -18.30 7.58
CA PHE A 169 -9.90 -19.03 8.76
C PHE A 169 -10.84 -20.17 8.41
N LYS A 170 -11.46 -20.15 7.22
CA LYS A 170 -12.36 -21.18 6.71
C LYS A 170 -11.63 -22.23 5.87
N ASN A 171 -10.35 -22.01 5.56
CA ASN A 171 -9.56 -22.91 4.72
C ASN A 171 -8.95 -24.03 5.57
N GLU A 172 -9.48 -25.24 5.45
CA GLU A 172 -9.05 -26.41 6.23
C GLU A 172 -7.56 -26.73 6.03
N GLN A 173 -7.02 -26.60 4.83
CA GLN A 173 -5.61 -26.88 4.55
C GLN A 173 -4.68 -25.90 5.25
N VAL A 174 -5.05 -24.60 5.23
CA VAL A 174 -4.31 -23.57 5.94
C VAL A 174 -4.41 -23.78 7.45
N GLY A 175 -5.59 -24.15 7.97
CA GLY A 175 -5.79 -24.51 9.38
C GLY A 175 -4.92 -25.68 9.82
N GLN A 176 -4.94 -26.80 9.09
CA GLN A 176 -4.11 -27.99 9.37
C GLN A 176 -2.60 -27.66 9.30
N MET A 177 -2.20 -26.79 8.38
CA MET A 177 -0.81 -26.35 8.30
C MET A 177 -0.42 -25.50 9.52
N ALA A 178 -1.27 -24.56 9.94
CA ALA A 178 -1.05 -23.76 11.14
C ALA A 178 -0.91 -24.62 12.39
N GLU A 179 -1.79 -25.62 12.58
CA GLU A 179 -1.72 -26.60 13.66
C GLU A 179 -0.40 -27.38 13.65
N ARG A 180 0.05 -27.83 12.48
CA ARG A 180 1.33 -28.57 12.32
C ARG A 180 2.53 -27.72 12.80
N TYR A 181 2.49 -26.41 12.57
CA TYR A 181 3.54 -25.49 13.03
C TYR A 181 3.31 -24.95 14.44
N GLY A 182 2.19 -25.27 15.09
CA GLY A 182 1.85 -24.76 16.41
C GLY A 182 1.62 -23.25 16.45
N VAL A 183 1.07 -22.67 15.36
CA VAL A 183 0.83 -21.22 15.22
C VAL A 183 -0.61 -20.95 14.83
N SER A 184 -1.06 -19.71 14.93
CA SER A 184 -2.37 -19.31 14.41
C SER A 184 -2.35 -19.14 12.89
N VAL A 185 -3.53 -19.21 12.25
CA VAL A 185 -3.68 -18.93 10.81
C VAL A 185 -3.13 -17.56 10.40
N PRO A 186 -3.39 -16.45 11.13
CA PRO A 186 -2.76 -15.17 10.85
C PRO A 186 -1.23 -15.21 10.91
N GLN A 187 -0.66 -15.81 11.94
CA GLN A 187 0.80 -15.92 12.08
C GLN A 187 1.41 -16.69 10.92
N LEU A 188 0.80 -17.82 10.53
CA LEU A 188 1.24 -18.60 9.37
C LEU A 188 1.20 -17.76 8.09
N SER A 189 0.10 -17.05 7.85
CA SER A 189 -0.11 -16.27 6.62
C SER A 189 0.82 -15.07 6.52
N ILE A 190 1.03 -14.35 7.62
CA ILE A 190 2.00 -13.25 7.69
C ILE A 190 3.43 -13.79 7.49
N ARG A 191 3.76 -14.91 8.13
CA ARG A 191 5.08 -15.53 7.95
C ARG A 191 5.32 -15.99 6.51
N TYR A 192 4.29 -16.53 5.85
CA TYR A 192 4.34 -16.91 4.44
C TYR A 192 4.71 -15.71 3.55
N THR A 193 4.03 -14.58 3.68
CA THR A 193 4.34 -13.38 2.89
C THR A 193 5.74 -12.84 3.17
N LEU A 194 6.19 -12.85 4.43
CA LEU A 194 7.57 -12.50 4.79
C LEU A 194 8.60 -13.43 4.16
N GLN A 195 8.34 -14.75 4.10
CA GLN A 195 9.26 -15.71 3.46
C GLN A 195 9.35 -15.52 1.95
N LEU A 196 8.30 -15.00 1.33
CA LEU A 196 8.35 -14.56 -0.06
C LEU A 196 9.11 -13.25 -0.25
N GLY A 197 9.60 -12.61 0.83
CA GLY A 197 10.25 -11.31 0.80
C GLY A 197 9.30 -10.15 0.52
N LEU A 198 8.01 -10.31 0.83
CA LEU A 198 7.01 -9.25 0.75
C LEU A 198 6.91 -8.52 2.09
N LEU A 199 6.47 -7.26 2.06
CA LEU A 199 6.10 -6.52 3.25
C LEU A 199 4.60 -6.72 3.53
N PRO A 200 4.19 -7.52 4.54
CA PRO A 200 2.78 -7.70 4.85
C PRO A 200 2.20 -6.50 5.57
N LEU A 201 0.96 -6.14 5.20
CA LEU A 201 0.17 -5.09 5.83
C LEU A 201 -1.05 -5.71 6.53
N PRO A 202 -0.88 -6.35 7.69
CA PRO A 202 -1.99 -6.90 8.46
C PRO A 202 -2.78 -5.77 9.14
N LYS A 203 -4.12 -5.93 9.20
CA LYS A 203 -5.02 -5.00 9.89
C LYS A 203 -5.78 -5.71 10.99
N THR A 204 -5.80 -5.12 12.17
CA THR A 204 -6.68 -5.51 13.27
C THR A 204 -7.00 -4.31 14.16
N THR A 205 -8.14 -4.37 14.86
CA THR A 205 -8.51 -3.42 15.92
C THR A 205 -8.34 -4.02 17.32
N ASN A 206 -7.96 -5.30 17.40
CA ASN A 206 -7.73 -5.98 18.67
C ASN A 206 -6.25 -5.85 19.07
N PRO A 207 -5.95 -5.19 20.23
CA PRO A 207 -4.56 -5.04 20.70
C PRO A 207 -3.84 -6.36 20.95
N ASP A 208 -4.55 -7.42 21.34
CA ASP A 208 -3.93 -8.73 21.58
C ASP A 208 -3.46 -9.37 20.26
N HIS A 209 -4.24 -9.22 19.18
CA HIS A 209 -3.81 -9.66 17.85
C HIS A 209 -2.64 -8.85 17.30
N MET A 210 -2.42 -7.62 17.79
CA MET A 210 -1.26 -6.82 17.40
C MET A 210 0.03 -7.29 18.07
N ARG A 211 -0.06 -8.02 19.20
CA ARG A 211 1.09 -8.48 20.00
C ARG A 211 1.55 -9.88 19.61
N THR A 212 0.71 -10.65 18.93
CA THR A 212 0.96 -12.04 18.52
C THR A 212 1.35 -12.16 17.07
#